data_2b7acca5790086f1ee5ef2483e4a01c0
#
_entry.id   2b7acca5790086f1ee5ef2483e4a01c0
#
_cell.length_a   1.000
_cell.length_b   1.000
_cell.length_c   1.000
_cell.angle_alpha   90.00
_cell.angle_beta   90.00
_cell.angle_gamma   90.00
#
_symmetry.space_group_name_H-M   'P 1'
#
loop_
_entity.id
_entity.type
_entity.pdbx_description
1 polymer ?
#
loop_
_entity_poly.entity_id
_entity_poly.type
_entity_poly.pdbx_seq_one_letter_code
_entity_poly.pdbx_strand_id
1 'polypeptide(L)'
;MELTTALSKTPTPILISRFARLEVGGLFRKIARAFGHNRPIPIGIADIKIPDSTIAKQATELVESCSPQFLINHSIRTYCFGVALARHLNLKADMEVFYLASIMHDLGLVDPHDKTEGSFEVVGADAAHSFVIEK
;
A
#
# COMPACT_ATOMS: atom_id res chain seq x y z
N MET A 1 -3.59 -3.60 -18.98
CA MET A 1 -2.53 -3.89 -19.96
C MET A 1 -1.65 -2.68 -20.33
N GLU A 2 -1.95 -1.46 -19.91
CA GLU A 2 -1.15 -0.26 -20.26
C GLU A 2 -0.07 0.14 -19.25
N LEU A 3 -0.17 -0.20 -17.97
CA LEU A 3 0.82 0.17 -16.96
C LEU A 3 2.17 -0.55 -17.11
N THR A 4 2.15 -1.81 -17.51
CA THR A 4 3.37 -2.60 -17.77
C THR A 4 4.12 -2.09 -18.99
N THR A 5 3.41 -1.56 -19.98
CA THR A 5 4.00 -0.98 -21.21
C THR A 5 4.65 0.37 -20.95
N ALA A 6 4.18 1.14 -19.95
CA ALA A 6 4.76 2.43 -19.58
C ALA A 6 6.12 2.28 -18.87
N LEU A 7 6.28 1.24 -18.03
CA LEU A 7 7.57 0.95 -17.37
C LEU A 7 8.65 0.49 -18.34
N SER A 8 8.28 -0.24 -19.40
CA SER A 8 9.23 -0.72 -20.43
C SER A 8 9.75 0.39 -21.36
N LYS A 9 9.09 1.56 -21.40
CA LYS A 9 9.45 2.70 -22.26
C LYS A 9 10.29 3.77 -21.56
N THR A 10 10.56 3.62 -20.27
CA THR A 10 11.38 4.61 -19.55
C THR A 10 12.85 4.40 -19.92
N PRO A 11 13.53 5.41 -20.50
CA PRO A 11 14.95 5.26 -20.88
C PRO A 11 15.80 4.90 -19.66
N THR A 12 16.69 3.94 -19.83
CA THR A 12 17.61 3.45 -18.79
C THR A 12 18.31 4.56 -17.98
N PRO A 13 18.79 5.68 -18.59
CA PRO A 13 19.42 6.76 -17.83
C PRO A 13 18.46 7.48 -16.86
N ILE A 14 17.17 7.56 -17.19
CA ILE A 14 16.16 8.15 -16.28
C ILE A 14 15.90 7.23 -15.10
N LEU A 15 15.83 5.93 -15.30
CA LEU A 15 15.74 4.93 -14.24
C LEU A 15 16.95 5.00 -13.31
N ILE A 16 18.16 5.00 -13.86
CA ILE A 16 19.41 5.09 -13.09
C ILE A 16 19.44 6.40 -12.28
N SER A 17 19.06 7.53 -12.86
CA SER A 17 19.03 8.81 -12.14
C SER A 17 18.01 8.85 -11.00
N ARG A 18 16.87 8.16 -11.16
CA ARG A 18 15.86 8.01 -10.10
C ARG A 18 16.36 7.11 -8.96
N PHE A 19 17.00 5.98 -9.29
CA PHE A 19 17.62 5.11 -8.29
C PHE A 19 18.76 5.84 -7.56
N ALA A 20 19.63 6.53 -8.26
CA ALA A 20 20.69 7.32 -7.65
C ALA A 20 20.17 8.39 -6.69
N ARG A 21 19.06 9.08 -7.05
CA ARG A 21 18.40 10.06 -6.15
C ARG A 21 17.81 9.40 -4.90
N LEU A 22 17.24 8.20 -5.00
CA LEU A 22 16.72 7.45 -3.86
C LEU A 22 17.83 7.01 -2.92
N GLU A 23 18.96 6.53 -3.46
CA GLU A 23 20.14 6.13 -2.69
C GLU A 23 20.79 7.32 -1.98
N VAL A 24 21.01 8.43 -2.68
CA VAL A 24 21.55 9.66 -2.09
C VAL A 24 20.61 10.20 -1.03
N GLY A 25 19.30 10.22 -1.29
CA GLY A 25 18.30 10.61 -0.29
C GLY A 25 18.25 9.67 0.92
N GLY A 26 18.52 8.38 0.71
CA GLY A 26 18.66 7.38 1.78
C GLY A 26 19.88 7.65 2.66
N LEU A 27 21.01 7.98 2.05
CA LEU A 27 22.25 8.33 2.76
C LEU A 27 22.08 9.62 3.57
N PHE A 28 21.50 10.68 2.98
CA PHE A 28 21.19 11.92 3.69
C PHE A 28 20.27 11.69 4.89
N ARG A 29 19.25 10.84 4.77
CA ARG A 29 18.40 10.47 5.90
C ARG A 29 19.15 9.71 7.00
N LYS A 30 20.09 8.81 6.66
CA LYS A 30 20.95 8.11 7.63
C LYS A 30 21.85 9.09 8.36
N ILE A 31 22.47 10.02 7.65
CA ILE A 31 23.30 11.08 8.22
C ILE A 31 22.48 12.00 9.12
N ALA A 32 21.31 12.47 8.67
CA ALA A 32 20.42 13.30 9.48
C ALA A 32 19.95 12.60 10.76
N ARG A 33 19.71 11.27 10.71
CA ARG A 33 19.42 10.47 11.93
C ARG A 33 20.61 10.41 12.88
N ALA A 34 21.83 10.22 12.36
CA ALA A 34 23.05 10.17 13.18
C ALA A 34 23.32 11.49 13.90
N PHE A 35 22.92 12.63 13.32
CA PHE A 35 23.02 13.96 13.93
C PHE A 35 21.78 14.39 14.73
N GLY A 36 20.88 13.46 15.06
CA GLY A 36 19.72 13.72 15.92
C GLY A 36 18.64 14.64 15.31
N HIS A 37 18.69 14.90 14.00
CA HIS A 37 17.72 15.77 13.30
C HIS A 37 16.36 15.11 13.02
N ASN A 38 16.26 13.79 13.23
CA ASN A 38 14.98 13.08 13.12
C ASN A 38 14.42 12.81 14.51
N ARG A 39 13.68 13.75 15.04
CA ARG A 39 12.78 13.43 16.17
C ARG A 39 11.72 12.43 15.65
N PRO A 40 11.41 11.36 16.42
CA PRO A 40 10.29 10.50 16.07
C PRO A 40 9.06 11.38 15.92
N ILE A 41 8.38 11.26 14.79
CA ILE A 41 7.10 11.93 14.59
C ILE A 41 6.13 11.20 15.52
N PRO A 42 5.49 11.88 16.49
CA PRO A 42 4.45 11.26 17.29
C PRO A 42 3.26 10.98 16.38
N ILE A 43 3.19 9.76 15.86
CA ILE A 43 2.08 9.30 15.04
C ILE A 43 1.03 8.77 15.99
N GLY A 44 -0.03 9.56 16.23
CA GLY A 44 -1.21 9.10 16.93
C GLY A 44 -1.96 8.09 16.07
N ILE A 45 -1.95 6.82 16.47
CA ILE A 45 -2.71 5.77 15.79
C ILE A 45 -4.09 5.59 16.46
N ALA A 46 -4.24 6.07 17.67
CA ALA A 46 -5.43 5.84 18.51
C ALA A 46 -6.75 6.38 17.90
N ASP A 47 -6.67 7.40 17.05
CA ASP A 47 -7.84 8.07 16.47
C ASP A 47 -8.13 7.63 15.03
N ILE A 48 -7.44 6.59 14.53
CA ILE A 48 -7.67 6.11 13.17
C ILE A 48 -8.89 5.21 13.18
N LYS A 49 -9.92 5.66 12.45
CA LYS A 49 -11.15 4.90 12.27
C LYS A 49 -11.04 4.05 11.01
N ILE A 50 -11.43 2.80 11.12
CA ILE A 50 -11.68 1.94 9.97
C ILE A 50 -13.04 2.32 9.38
N PRO A 51 -13.17 2.50 8.06
CA PRO A 51 -14.45 2.75 7.42
C PRO A 51 -15.45 1.62 7.72
N ASP A 52 -16.70 1.97 7.95
CA ASP A 52 -17.76 1.03 8.34
C ASP A 52 -18.85 0.87 7.26
N SER A 53 -18.58 1.33 6.04
CA SER A 53 -19.44 1.15 4.89
C SER A 53 -19.64 -0.32 4.54
N THR A 54 -20.70 -0.61 3.80
CA THR A 54 -20.99 -1.98 3.35
C THR A 54 -19.84 -2.58 2.55
N ILE A 55 -19.25 -1.80 1.63
CA ILE A 55 -18.14 -2.28 0.80
C ILE A 55 -16.87 -2.52 1.63
N ALA A 56 -16.57 -1.68 2.62
CA ALA A 56 -15.43 -1.85 3.50
C ALA A 56 -15.56 -3.13 4.34
N LYS A 57 -16.76 -3.42 4.87
CA LYS A 57 -17.05 -4.66 5.60
C LYS A 57 -16.90 -5.89 4.71
N GLN A 58 -17.49 -5.86 3.52
CA GLN A 58 -17.39 -6.97 2.57
C GLN A 58 -15.94 -7.22 2.10
N ALA A 59 -15.14 -6.17 1.90
CA ALA A 59 -13.72 -6.32 1.59
C ALA A 59 -12.95 -6.96 2.75
N THR A 60 -13.26 -6.57 3.98
CA THR A 60 -12.68 -7.18 5.17
C THR A 60 -13.04 -8.67 5.27
N GLU A 61 -14.31 -9.01 5.12
CA GLU A 61 -14.81 -10.39 5.12
C GLU A 61 -14.13 -11.24 4.04
N LEU A 62 -13.97 -10.69 2.82
CA LEU A 62 -13.26 -11.37 1.73
C LEU A 62 -11.82 -11.69 2.15
N VAL A 63 -11.07 -10.70 2.63
CA VAL A 63 -9.67 -10.88 3.01
C VAL A 63 -9.54 -11.84 4.20
N GLU A 64 -10.42 -11.76 5.19
CA GLU A 64 -10.46 -12.68 6.34
C GLU A 64 -10.76 -14.12 5.93
N SER A 65 -11.55 -14.33 4.87
CA SER A 65 -11.91 -15.65 4.38
C SER A 65 -10.77 -16.40 3.68
N CYS A 66 -9.80 -15.69 3.11
CA CYS A 66 -8.73 -16.27 2.29
C CYS A 66 -7.32 -16.03 2.85
N SER A 67 -7.15 -15.10 3.79
CA SER A 67 -5.83 -14.67 4.24
C SER A 67 -5.48 -15.18 5.64
N PRO A 68 -4.22 -15.54 5.90
CA PRO A 68 -3.77 -15.87 7.24
C PRO A 68 -3.72 -14.61 8.12
N GLN A 69 -3.87 -14.78 9.43
CA GLN A 69 -3.98 -13.66 10.39
C GLN A 69 -2.81 -12.67 10.32
N PHE A 70 -1.59 -13.13 10.07
CA PHE A 70 -0.44 -12.24 9.97
C PHE A 70 -0.55 -11.27 8.79
N LEU A 71 -1.14 -11.72 7.66
CA LEU A 71 -1.34 -10.91 6.47
C LEU A 71 -2.47 -9.89 6.68
N ILE A 72 -3.57 -10.30 7.31
CA ILE A 72 -4.64 -9.40 7.75
C ILE A 72 -4.07 -8.29 8.65
N ASN A 73 -3.28 -8.66 9.65
CA ASN A 73 -2.63 -7.71 10.55
C ASN A 73 -1.65 -6.77 9.81
N HIS A 74 -0.96 -7.28 8.77
CA HIS A 74 -0.10 -6.46 7.90
C HIS A 74 -0.92 -5.41 7.17
N SER A 75 -2.00 -5.79 6.53
CA SER A 75 -2.88 -4.91 5.75
C SER A 75 -3.52 -3.82 6.62
N ILE A 76 -4.00 -4.17 7.82
CA ILE A 76 -4.53 -3.20 8.79
C ILE A 76 -3.44 -2.21 9.21
N ARG A 77 -2.22 -2.68 9.52
CA ARG A 77 -1.10 -1.80 9.86
C ARG A 77 -0.73 -0.88 8.70
N THR A 78 -0.75 -1.37 7.47
CA THR A 78 -0.50 -0.59 6.26
C THR A 78 -1.47 0.57 6.16
N TYR A 79 -2.76 0.32 6.37
CA TYR A 79 -3.78 1.37 6.45
C TYR A 79 -3.49 2.38 7.56
N CYS A 80 -3.29 1.92 8.79
CA CYS A 80 -3.06 2.79 9.93
C CYS A 80 -1.83 3.70 9.75
N PHE A 81 -0.70 3.14 9.32
CA PHE A 81 0.50 3.93 9.08
C PHE A 81 0.35 4.89 7.91
N GLY A 82 -0.35 4.48 6.86
CA GLY A 82 -0.62 5.33 5.72
C GLY A 82 -1.51 6.52 6.08
N VAL A 83 -2.58 6.32 6.86
CA VAL A 83 -3.43 7.42 7.38
C VAL A 83 -2.61 8.38 8.24
N ALA A 84 -1.79 7.84 9.13
CA ALA A 84 -0.94 8.66 10.00
C ALA A 84 0.07 9.48 9.18
N LEU A 85 0.66 8.88 8.14
CA LEU A 85 1.56 9.57 7.22
C LEU A 85 0.84 10.63 6.39
N ALA A 86 -0.35 10.33 5.87
CA ALA A 86 -1.18 11.28 5.13
C ALA A 86 -1.53 12.50 5.97
N ARG A 87 -1.92 12.30 7.23
CA ARG A 87 -2.16 13.39 8.20
C ARG A 87 -0.92 14.23 8.43
N HIS A 88 0.23 13.60 8.65
CA HIS A 88 1.50 14.29 8.85
C HIS A 88 1.92 15.15 7.65
N LEU A 89 1.66 14.67 6.44
CA LEU A 89 1.98 15.34 5.18
C LEU A 89 0.86 16.29 4.71
N ASN A 90 -0.24 16.43 5.46
CA ASN A 90 -1.43 17.18 5.08
C ASN A 90 -2.00 16.75 3.72
N LEU A 91 -1.93 15.46 3.41
CA LEU A 91 -2.52 14.89 2.20
C LEU A 91 -4.02 14.64 2.41
N LYS A 92 -4.82 15.02 1.43
CA LYS A 92 -6.24 14.67 1.39
C LYS A 92 -6.38 13.35 0.63
N ALA A 93 -6.93 12.35 1.29
CA ALA A 93 -7.22 11.06 0.67
C ALA A 93 -8.66 10.66 1.04
N ASP A 94 -9.32 9.97 0.12
CA ASP A 94 -10.55 9.25 0.43
C ASP A 94 -10.20 8.06 1.32
N MET A 95 -10.68 8.06 2.55
CA MET A 95 -10.32 7.04 3.54
C MET A 95 -10.94 5.68 3.22
N GLU A 96 -12.08 5.63 2.53
CA GLU A 96 -12.69 4.37 2.10
C GLU A 96 -11.87 3.74 0.97
N VAL A 97 -11.56 4.49 -0.08
CA VAL A 97 -10.70 4.02 -1.17
C VAL A 97 -9.33 3.59 -0.63
N PHE A 98 -8.77 4.38 0.28
CA PHE A 98 -7.47 4.05 0.88
C PHE A 98 -7.53 2.79 1.74
N TYR A 99 -8.62 2.57 2.47
CA TYR A 99 -8.84 1.34 3.23
C TYR A 99 -8.95 0.12 2.31
N LEU A 100 -9.81 0.20 1.29
CA LEU A 100 -9.99 -0.87 0.31
C LEU A 100 -8.65 -1.25 -0.35
N ALA A 101 -7.90 -0.25 -0.83
CA ALA A 101 -6.58 -0.47 -1.39
C ALA A 101 -5.62 -1.12 -0.39
N SER A 102 -5.64 -0.68 0.87
CA SER A 102 -4.75 -1.21 1.91
C SER A 102 -5.11 -2.63 2.35
N ILE A 103 -6.40 -2.96 2.48
CA ILE A 103 -6.80 -4.28 2.96
C ILE A 103 -6.63 -5.36 1.88
N MET A 104 -6.73 -4.99 0.60
CA MET A 104 -6.76 -5.92 -0.53
C MET A 104 -5.43 -5.99 -1.31
N HIS A 105 -4.41 -5.17 -0.98
CA HIS A 105 -3.19 -5.06 -1.80
C HIS A 105 -2.38 -6.37 -1.93
N ASP A 106 -2.51 -7.26 -0.96
CA ASP A 106 -1.80 -8.55 -0.90
C ASP A 106 -2.68 -9.75 -1.28
N LEU A 107 -3.87 -9.54 -1.86
CA LEU A 107 -4.74 -10.64 -2.30
C LEU A 107 -4.06 -11.58 -3.30
N GLY A 108 -3.11 -11.08 -4.09
CA GLY A 108 -2.33 -11.91 -5.01
C GLY A 108 -1.39 -12.92 -4.34
N LEU A 109 -1.21 -12.84 -3.02
CA LEU A 109 -0.39 -13.79 -2.25
C LEU A 109 -1.16 -14.98 -1.68
N VAL A 110 -2.49 -15.00 -1.83
CA VAL A 110 -3.35 -15.99 -1.21
C VAL A 110 -4.23 -16.73 -2.21
N ASP A 111 -4.64 -17.95 -1.87
CA ASP A 111 -5.56 -18.77 -2.67
C ASP A 111 -6.93 -18.07 -2.80
N PRO A 112 -7.56 -18.04 -3.98
CA PRO A 112 -7.17 -18.71 -5.22
C PRO A 112 -6.19 -17.91 -6.10
N HIS A 113 -5.81 -16.72 -5.72
CA HIS A 113 -5.10 -15.75 -6.55
C HIS A 113 -3.60 -16.07 -6.71
N ASP A 114 -2.98 -16.70 -5.73
CA ASP A 114 -1.54 -17.08 -5.72
C ASP A 114 -1.14 -18.04 -6.85
N LYS A 115 -2.11 -18.73 -7.46
CA LYS A 115 -1.92 -19.64 -8.59
C LYS A 115 -2.08 -18.97 -9.95
N THR A 116 -2.40 -17.68 -10.00
CA THR A 116 -2.59 -16.92 -11.23
C THR A 116 -1.24 -16.50 -11.78
N GLU A 117 -1.01 -16.66 -13.11
CA GLU A 117 0.21 -16.16 -13.74
C GLU A 117 0.33 -14.64 -13.64
N GLY A 118 1.48 -14.17 -13.22
CA GLY A 118 1.78 -12.75 -13.06
C GLY A 118 2.46 -12.42 -11.73
N SER A 119 2.80 -11.15 -11.53
CA SER A 119 3.28 -10.71 -10.23
C SER A 119 2.10 -10.56 -9.27
N PHE A 120 2.31 -10.90 -7.99
CA PHE A 120 1.24 -10.87 -6.98
C PHE A 120 0.59 -9.48 -6.84
N GLU A 121 1.35 -8.41 -7.10
CA GLU A 121 0.83 -7.04 -7.05
C GLU A 121 -0.21 -6.79 -8.15
N VAL A 122 0.03 -7.30 -9.35
CA VAL A 122 -0.91 -7.16 -10.49
C VAL A 122 -2.14 -8.05 -10.25
N VAL A 123 -1.91 -9.29 -9.86
CA VAL A 123 -3.00 -10.24 -9.55
C VAL A 123 -3.88 -9.72 -8.41
N GLY A 124 -3.28 -9.18 -7.35
CA GLY A 124 -4.00 -8.56 -6.25
C GLY A 124 -4.78 -7.31 -6.65
N ALA A 125 -4.20 -6.47 -7.52
CA ALA A 125 -4.88 -5.29 -8.05
C ALA A 125 -6.08 -5.67 -8.93
N ASP A 126 -5.95 -6.69 -9.77
CA ASP A 126 -7.04 -7.20 -10.61
C ASP A 126 -8.16 -7.81 -9.77
N ALA A 127 -7.82 -8.55 -8.72
CA ALA A 127 -8.80 -9.10 -7.76
C ALA A 127 -9.56 -7.99 -7.03
N ALA A 128 -8.86 -6.97 -6.54
CA ALA A 128 -9.46 -5.82 -5.89
C ALA A 128 -10.37 -5.02 -6.84
N HIS A 129 -9.92 -4.81 -8.07
CA HIS A 129 -10.71 -4.14 -9.11
C HIS A 129 -12.01 -4.89 -9.44
N SER A 130 -11.91 -6.21 -9.64
CA SER A 130 -13.08 -7.06 -9.90
C SER A 130 -14.08 -7.00 -8.74
N PHE A 131 -13.59 -7.09 -7.51
CA PHE A 131 -14.44 -6.96 -6.32
C PHE A 131 -15.19 -5.63 -6.28
N VAL A 132 -14.53 -4.50 -6.57
CA VAL A 132 -15.16 -3.17 -6.50
C VAL A 132 -16.19 -2.95 -7.61
N ILE A 133 -15.99 -3.51 -8.81
CA ILE A 133 -16.93 -3.37 -9.94
C ILE A 133 -18.21 -4.19 -9.71
N GLU A 134 -18.12 -5.31 -9.01
CA GLU A 134 -19.26 -6.19 -8.74
C GLU A 134 -20.19 -5.68 -7.63
N LYS A 135 -19.81 -4.59 -6.92
CA LYS A 135 -20.55 -4.01 -5.78
C LYS A 135 -21.24 -2.73 -6.13
#